data_f3cb98b7ea5b4587bf296c6b0da8b175
#
_entry.id   f3cb98b7ea5b4587bf296c6b0da8b175
#
_cell.length_a   1.000
_cell.length_b   1.000
_cell.length_c   1.000
_cell.angle_alpha   90.00
_cell.angle_beta   90.00
_cell.angle_gamma   90.00
#
_symmetry.space_group_name_H-M   'P 1'
#
loop_
_entity.id
_entity.type
_entity.pdbx_description
1 polymer ?
#
loop_
_entity_poly.entity_id
_entity_poly.type
_entity_poly.pdbx_seq_one_letter_code
_entity_poly.pdbx_strand_id
1 'polypeptide(L)'
;MSRTPLIRALLIGCLATVSSGCGDVASKLPGGRLTAAELSSYLDHRTPGVGPYTCNASNSGWDYVCSFTSDRGEFVKMGVQVSATEPKVESTPVPVGMELPPAPATEQTGHERAAFVHRVEAACATRASDLHRLKGPRTRSAYLASFTARRLVEAEFANAVRQIVPPKLGIRSFQRLTAAAQSRVDAVDRFHEAVLARKLGEARAAFAETRSTSLVIAREAHRLGATCAA
;
A
#
# COMPACT_ATOMS: atom_id res chain seq x y z
N MET A 1 60.30 24.27 16.21
CA MET A 1 60.25 24.76 14.82
C MET A 1 59.45 23.76 14.04
N SER A 2 58.19 23.83 14.09
CA SER A 2 57.24 24.43 13.15
C SER A 2 57.36 23.97 11.70
N ARG A 3 56.42 23.13 11.27
CA ARG A 3 55.84 23.11 9.90
C ARG A 3 54.74 22.04 9.78
N THR A 4 53.56 22.35 10.09
CA THR A 4 52.33 22.01 9.38
C THR A 4 51.76 23.38 8.92
N PRO A 5 51.15 23.55 7.79
CA PRO A 5 49.91 22.94 7.35
C PRO A 5 49.83 22.84 5.81
N LEU A 6 49.19 21.86 5.24
CA LEU A 6 48.66 21.92 3.86
C LEU A 6 47.97 20.61 3.42
N ILE A 7 47.07 20.10 4.24
CA ILE A 7 46.11 19.06 3.82
C ILE A 7 44.76 19.35 4.50
N ARG A 8 44.09 20.42 4.05
CA ARG A 8 42.72 20.74 4.51
C ARG A 8 41.87 21.46 3.46
N ALA A 9 42.14 21.26 2.19
CA ALA A 9 41.39 21.97 1.16
C ALA A 9 40.95 21.10 -0.04
N LEU A 10 40.88 19.78 0.10
CA LEU A 10 40.47 18.91 -1.04
C LEU A 10 39.39 17.86 -0.70
N LEU A 11 38.65 18.04 0.38
CA LEU A 11 37.61 17.12 0.80
C LEU A 11 36.19 17.74 0.84
N ILE A 12 35.99 18.94 0.31
CA ILE A 12 34.67 19.60 0.29
C ILE A 12 34.04 19.62 -1.12
N GLY A 13 34.75 19.15 -2.15
CA GLY A 13 34.29 19.23 -3.54
C GLY A 13 33.55 18.02 -4.11
N CYS A 14 33.50 16.89 -3.42
CA CYS A 14 32.90 15.66 -3.96
C CYS A 14 31.59 15.19 -3.27
N LEU A 15 31.05 15.96 -2.33
CA LEU A 15 29.82 15.60 -1.59
C LEU A 15 28.54 16.23 -2.13
N ALA A 16 28.61 17.01 -3.20
CA ALA A 16 27.44 17.75 -3.72
C ALA A 16 26.84 17.21 -5.02
N THR A 17 27.36 16.13 -5.61
CA THR A 17 26.84 15.63 -6.89
C THR A 17 26.36 14.17 -6.89
N VAL A 18 26.33 13.49 -5.76
CA VAL A 18 25.86 12.10 -5.67
C VAL A 18 24.45 11.98 -5.04
N SER A 19 23.86 13.08 -4.59
CA SER A 19 22.54 13.06 -3.96
C SER A 19 21.34 13.17 -4.91
N SER A 20 21.56 13.19 -6.24
CA SER A 20 20.45 13.36 -7.19
C SER A 20 20.03 12.07 -7.93
N GLY A 21 20.59 10.92 -7.62
CA GLY A 21 20.35 9.70 -8.40
C GLY A 21 19.73 8.50 -7.67
N CYS A 22 19.85 8.41 -6.35
CA CYS A 22 19.44 7.19 -5.62
C CYS A 22 18.15 7.30 -4.79
N GLY A 23 17.58 8.50 -4.65
CA GLY A 23 16.39 8.72 -3.78
C GLY A 23 15.04 8.60 -4.48
N ASP A 24 15.01 8.54 -5.80
CA ASP A 24 13.77 8.88 -6.52
C ASP A 24 13.15 7.74 -7.37
N VAL A 25 13.79 6.58 -7.45
CA VAL A 25 13.28 5.49 -8.31
C VAL A 25 12.07 4.80 -7.69
N ALA A 26 12.05 4.65 -6.37
CA ALA A 26 10.93 4.01 -5.67
C ALA A 26 9.69 4.92 -5.55
N SER A 27 9.86 6.26 -5.64
CA SER A 27 8.76 7.23 -5.51
C SER A 27 8.00 7.50 -6.80
N LYS A 28 8.52 7.07 -7.96
CA LYS A 28 7.95 7.38 -9.29
C LYS A 28 6.92 6.38 -9.80
N LEU A 29 6.71 5.25 -9.10
CA LEU A 29 5.79 4.22 -9.57
C LEU A 29 4.42 4.34 -8.88
N PRO A 30 3.32 4.30 -9.61
CA PRO A 30 2.01 4.09 -9.04
C PRO A 30 2.01 2.72 -8.33
N GLY A 31 2.10 2.72 -6.99
CA GLY A 31 2.15 1.51 -6.18
C GLY A 31 3.53 1.06 -5.71
N GLY A 32 4.61 1.86 -5.90
CA GLY A 32 5.94 1.59 -5.33
C GLY A 32 6.63 0.32 -5.86
N ARG A 33 6.26 -0.18 -7.03
CA ARG A 33 6.91 -1.34 -7.66
C ARG A 33 7.92 -0.90 -8.69
N LEU A 34 9.16 -1.38 -8.54
CA LEU A 34 10.17 -1.26 -9.60
C LEU A 34 9.74 -2.08 -10.82
N THR A 35 9.94 -1.55 -12.02
CA THR A 35 9.87 -2.37 -13.23
C THR A 35 11.06 -3.33 -13.29
N ALA A 36 10.96 -4.40 -14.07
CA ALA A 36 12.06 -5.34 -14.27
C ALA A 36 13.33 -4.66 -14.79
N ALA A 37 13.20 -3.64 -15.66
CA ALA A 37 14.31 -2.86 -16.19
C ALA A 37 14.96 -1.97 -15.13
N GLU A 38 14.17 -1.32 -14.28
CA GLU A 38 14.68 -0.49 -13.18
C GLU A 38 15.40 -1.34 -12.14
N LEU A 39 14.86 -2.53 -11.83
CA LEU A 39 15.51 -3.49 -10.95
C LEU A 39 16.85 -3.98 -11.52
N SER A 40 16.91 -4.31 -12.82
CA SER A 40 18.16 -4.68 -13.50
C SER A 40 19.19 -3.58 -13.35
N SER A 41 18.84 -2.33 -13.69
CA SER A 41 19.70 -1.17 -13.56
C SER A 41 20.15 -0.92 -12.11
N TYR A 42 19.27 -1.09 -11.14
CA TYR A 42 19.60 -0.96 -9.72
C TYR A 42 20.64 -1.99 -9.28
N LEU A 43 20.49 -3.26 -9.69
CA LEU A 43 21.42 -4.33 -9.35
C LEU A 43 22.77 -4.14 -10.03
N ASP A 44 22.78 -3.71 -11.30
CA ASP A 44 24.02 -3.40 -12.04
C ASP A 44 24.88 -2.33 -11.33
N HIS A 45 24.24 -1.32 -10.76
CA HIS A 45 24.93 -0.27 -10.03
C HIS A 45 25.46 -0.71 -8.66
N ARG A 46 24.79 -1.67 -8.03
CA ARG A 46 25.11 -2.08 -6.66
C ARG A 46 26.13 -3.21 -6.56
N THR A 47 26.32 -3.96 -7.65
CA THR A 47 27.25 -5.08 -7.73
C THR A 47 28.22 -4.94 -8.92
N PRO A 48 29.10 -3.92 -8.91
CA PRO A 48 30.06 -3.73 -9.99
C PRO A 48 31.00 -4.94 -10.09
N GLY A 49 31.23 -5.42 -11.30
CA GLY A 49 32.09 -6.56 -11.57
C GLY A 49 31.36 -7.88 -11.81
N VAL A 50 30.07 -7.90 -11.63
CA VAL A 50 29.18 -8.99 -12.07
C VAL A 50 28.55 -8.57 -13.40
N GLY A 51 28.32 -9.51 -14.33
CA GLY A 51 27.74 -9.21 -15.64
C GLY A 51 26.34 -8.60 -15.55
N PRO A 52 25.84 -8.03 -16.64
CA PRO A 52 24.58 -7.30 -16.59
C PRO A 52 23.43 -8.20 -16.12
N TYR A 53 22.63 -7.64 -15.22
CA TYR A 53 21.43 -8.31 -14.71
C TYR A 53 20.30 -8.20 -15.73
N THR A 54 19.61 -9.30 -15.94
CA THR A 54 18.36 -9.35 -16.70
C THR A 54 17.27 -9.88 -15.77
N CYS A 55 16.36 -9.00 -15.36
CA CYS A 55 15.27 -9.33 -14.45
C CYS A 55 13.95 -9.49 -15.21
N ASN A 56 13.15 -10.48 -14.79
CA ASN A 56 11.80 -10.71 -15.28
C ASN A 56 10.85 -10.88 -14.10
N ALA A 57 9.62 -10.40 -14.24
CA ALA A 57 8.58 -10.67 -13.26
C ALA A 57 8.34 -12.18 -13.17
N SER A 58 8.13 -12.68 -11.96
CA SER A 58 8.02 -14.12 -11.70
C SER A 58 6.65 -14.48 -11.11
N ASN A 59 6.19 -15.67 -11.47
CA ASN A 59 4.98 -16.28 -10.91
C ASN A 59 5.31 -17.39 -9.88
N SER A 60 6.60 -17.60 -9.57
CA SER A 60 7.08 -18.68 -8.70
C SER A 60 7.20 -18.32 -7.21
N GLY A 61 6.45 -17.30 -6.77
CA GLY A 61 6.52 -16.80 -5.39
C GLY A 61 7.58 -15.73 -5.14
N TRP A 62 8.53 -15.53 -6.05
CA TRP A 62 9.44 -14.40 -6.11
C TRP A 62 8.78 -13.25 -6.88
N ASP A 63 9.06 -12.00 -6.51
CA ASP A 63 8.57 -10.84 -7.28
C ASP A 63 9.26 -10.79 -8.65
N TYR A 64 10.57 -11.04 -8.66
CA TYR A 64 11.40 -11.10 -9.87
C TYR A 64 12.36 -12.28 -9.81
N VAL A 65 12.70 -12.79 -10.98
CA VAL A 65 13.84 -13.68 -11.19
C VAL A 65 14.84 -12.93 -12.05
N CYS A 66 16.04 -12.72 -11.53
CA CYS A 66 17.13 -12.04 -12.22
C CYS A 66 18.19 -13.06 -12.61
N SER A 67 18.68 -13.01 -13.84
CA SER A 67 19.81 -13.79 -14.33
C SER A 67 20.99 -12.88 -14.64
N PHE A 68 22.21 -13.38 -14.44
CA PHE A 68 23.45 -12.65 -14.66
C PHE A 68 24.60 -13.62 -14.85
N THR A 69 25.76 -13.11 -15.27
CA THR A 69 27.01 -13.88 -15.31
C THR A 69 27.80 -13.58 -14.03
N SER A 70 28.15 -14.61 -13.27
CA SER A 70 28.94 -14.46 -12.05
C SER A 70 30.37 -14.02 -12.37
N ASP A 71 31.11 -13.62 -11.34
CA ASP A 71 32.55 -13.30 -11.42
C ASP A 71 33.43 -14.49 -11.91
N ARG A 72 32.89 -15.71 -11.83
CA ARG A 72 33.51 -16.94 -12.36
C ARG A 72 33.09 -17.26 -13.79
N GLY A 73 32.32 -16.41 -14.45
CA GLY A 73 31.82 -16.63 -15.80
C GLY A 73 30.65 -17.63 -15.90
N GLU A 74 30.04 -18.02 -14.78
CA GLU A 74 28.91 -18.93 -14.76
C GLU A 74 27.60 -18.17 -14.95
N PHE A 75 26.69 -18.68 -15.77
CA PHE A 75 25.33 -18.19 -15.89
C PHE A 75 24.50 -18.65 -14.69
N VAL A 76 24.06 -17.70 -13.89
CA VAL A 76 23.29 -17.95 -12.66
C VAL A 76 22.00 -17.12 -12.62
N LYS A 77 21.05 -17.58 -11.83
CA LYS A 77 19.81 -16.84 -11.55
C LYS A 77 19.60 -16.72 -10.05
N MET A 78 18.87 -15.69 -9.64
CA MET A 78 18.50 -15.45 -8.25
C MET A 78 17.06 -14.93 -8.15
N GLY A 79 16.40 -15.25 -7.05
CA GLY A 79 15.11 -14.65 -6.70
C GLY A 79 15.30 -13.32 -5.98
N VAL A 80 14.49 -12.34 -6.33
CA VAL A 80 14.47 -11.03 -5.70
C VAL A 80 13.07 -10.74 -5.21
N GLN A 81 12.99 -10.30 -3.95
CA GLN A 81 11.77 -9.72 -3.39
C GLN A 81 11.95 -8.22 -3.23
N VAL A 82 10.91 -7.47 -3.60
CA VAL A 82 10.92 -6.01 -3.51
C VAL A 82 10.07 -5.62 -2.32
N SER A 83 10.72 -5.21 -1.23
CA SER A 83 10.02 -4.57 -0.12
C SER A 83 9.54 -3.17 -0.54
N ALA A 84 8.61 -2.58 0.24
CA ALA A 84 8.07 -1.24 -0.05
C ALA A 84 9.15 -0.14 -0.11
N THR A 85 10.35 -0.40 0.39
CA THR A 85 11.44 0.57 0.51
C THR A 85 12.70 0.20 -0.27
N GLU A 86 13.04 -1.08 -0.37
CA GLU A 86 14.27 -1.53 -1.04
C GLU A 86 14.12 -2.93 -1.66
N PRO A 87 14.75 -3.19 -2.84
CA PRO A 87 14.89 -4.55 -3.34
C PRO A 87 15.83 -5.35 -2.44
N LYS A 88 15.39 -6.51 -2.00
CA LYS A 88 16.22 -7.46 -1.27
C LYS A 88 16.48 -8.70 -2.10
N VAL A 89 17.76 -9.07 -2.20
CA VAL A 89 18.16 -10.34 -2.78
C VAL A 89 18.10 -11.39 -1.69
N GLU A 90 17.15 -12.29 -1.79
CA GLU A 90 16.83 -13.25 -0.73
C GLU A 90 17.23 -14.69 -1.08
N SER A 91 17.61 -14.97 -2.34
CA SER A 91 18.07 -16.29 -2.72
C SER A 91 19.56 -16.31 -3.00
N THR A 92 20.20 -17.43 -2.64
CA THR A 92 21.53 -17.75 -3.16
C THR A 92 21.44 -17.94 -4.67
N PRO A 93 22.38 -17.35 -5.45
CA PRO A 93 22.43 -17.59 -6.89
C PRO A 93 22.56 -19.06 -7.21
N VAL A 94 21.77 -19.56 -8.16
CA VAL A 94 21.81 -20.94 -8.64
C VAL A 94 22.08 -20.96 -10.16
N PRO A 95 22.72 -22.00 -10.73
CA PRO A 95 22.90 -22.14 -12.16
C PRO A 95 21.59 -22.03 -12.93
N VAL A 96 21.62 -21.42 -14.12
CA VAL A 96 20.48 -21.38 -15.00
C VAL A 96 20.09 -22.79 -15.42
N GLY A 97 18.85 -23.19 -15.14
CA GLY A 97 18.37 -24.58 -15.35
C GLY A 97 18.05 -25.31 -14.04
N MET A 98 18.63 -24.89 -12.90
CA MET A 98 18.19 -25.35 -11.59
C MET A 98 16.96 -24.60 -11.12
N GLU A 99 16.13 -25.26 -10.31
CA GLU A 99 14.97 -24.61 -9.68
C GLU A 99 15.45 -23.69 -8.54
N LEU A 100 14.86 -22.49 -8.49
CA LEU A 100 15.11 -21.59 -7.36
C LEU A 100 14.48 -22.17 -6.09
N PRO A 101 15.13 -21.99 -4.93
CA PRO A 101 14.48 -22.30 -3.67
C PRO A 101 13.17 -21.52 -3.53
N PRO A 102 12.19 -22.03 -2.80
CA PRO A 102 10.95 -21.31 -2.56
C PRO A 102 11.25 -19.97 -1.88
N ALA A 103 10.50 -18.92 -2.28
CA ALA A 103 10.64 -17.61 -1.66
C ALA A 103 10.36 -17.68 -0.15
N PRO A 104 11.08 -16.91 0.68
CA PRO A 104 10.88 -16.90 2.12
C PRO A 104 9.44 -16.56 2.49
N ALA A 105 8.79 -17.41 3.27
CA ALA A 105 7.39 -17.26 3.66
C ALA A 105 7.11 -15.93 4.41
N THR A 106 8.10 -15.41 5.11
CA THR A 106 8.03 -14.15 5.88
C THR A 106 7.93 -12.92 4.98
N GLU A 107 8.55 -12.93 3.83
CA GLU A 107 8.54 -11.79 2.91
C GLU A 107 7.35 -11.83 1.96
N GLN A 108 6.91 -13.01 1.54
CA GLN A 108 5.64 -13.17 0.83
C GLN A 108 4.48 -12.60 1.64
N THR A 109 4.42 -12.94 2.94
CA THR A 109 3.40 -12.38 3.85
C THR A 109 3.55 -10.88 4.05
N GLY A 110 4.76 -10.34 4.04
CA GLY A 110 5.04 -8.90 4.12
C GLY A 110 4.53 -8.15 2.89
N HIS A 111 4.79 -8.67 1.71
CA HIS A 111 4.36 -8.08 0.44
C HIS A 111 2.83 -8.15 0.26
N GLU A 112 2.24 -9.32 0.50
CA GLU A 112 0.78 -9.49 0.48
C GLU A 112 0.10 -8.56 1.48
N ARG A 113 0.69 -8.41 2.67
CA ARG A 113 0.19 -7.49 3.69
C ARG A 113 0.27 -6.03 3.24
N ALA A 114 1.38 -5.59 2.65
CA ALA A 114 1.52 -4.23 2.15
C ALA A 114 0.51 -3.93 1.03
N ALA A 115 0.34 -4.84 0.08
CA ALA A 115 -0.64 -4.72 -1.00
C ALA A 115 -2.09 -4.73 -0.47
N PHE A 116 -2.36 -5.49 0.57
CA PHE A 116 -3.64 -5.49 1.26
C PHE A 116 -3.92 -4.16 1.95
N VAL A 117 -2.97 -3.67 2.77
CA VAL A 117 -3.06 -2.37 3.46
C VAL A 117 -3.33 -1.25 2.47
N HIS A 118 -2.56 -1.18 1.39
CA HIS A 118 -2.74 -0.19 0.35
C HIS A 118 -4.15 -0.21 -0.28
N ARG A 119 -4.72 -1.41 -0.51
CA ARG A 119 -6.10 -1.52 -1.04
C ARG A 119 -7.14 -1.02 -0.04
N VAL A 120 -6.98 -1.30 1.24
CA VAL A 120 -7.86 -0.77 2.29
C VAL A 120 -7.76 0.75 2.36
N GLU A 121 -6.55 1.30 2.36
CA GLU A 121 -6.33 2.75 2.37
C GLU A 121 -6.91 3.44 1.14
N ALA A 122 -6.75 2.86 -0.05
CA ALA A 122 -7.33 3.40 -1.28
C ALA A 122 -8.86 3.46 -1.20
N ALA A 123 -9.52 2.41 -0.70
CA ALA A 123 -10.97 2.40 -0.50
C ALA A 123 -11.40 3.49 0.50
N CYS A 124 -10.66 3.66 1.61
CA CYS A 124 -10.92 4.69 2.61
C CYS A 124 -10.73 6.11 2.06
N ALA A 125 -9.67 6.34 1.29
CA ALA A 125 -9.37 7.63 0.67
C ALA A 125 -10.42 8.02 -0.36
N THR A 126 -10.86 7.09 -1.21
CA THR A 126 -11.94 7.31 -2.18
C THR A 126 -13.21 7.72 -1.47
N ARG A 127 -13.67 6.95 -0.46
CA ARG A 127 -14.83 7.28 0.35
C ARG A 127 -14.74 8.68 0.96
N ALA A 128 -13.61 9.02 1.59
CA ALA A 128 -13.41 10.32 2.24
C ALA A 128 -13.48 11.47 1.21
N SER A 129 -12.85 11.31 0.05
CA SER A 129 -12.89 12.28 -1.04
C SER A 129 -14.32 12.53 -1.55
N ASP A 130 -15.08 11.44 -1.77
CA ASP A 130 -16.42 11.55 -2.33
C ASP A 130 -17.41 12.14 -1.32
N LEU A 131 -17.32 11.76 -0.04
CA LEU A 131 -18.11 12.40 1.01
C LEU A 131 -17.75 13.88 1.17
N HIS A 132 -16.49 14.26 1.02
CA HIS A 132 -16.07 15.66 1.09
C HIS A 132 -16.68 16.50 -0.04
N ARG A 133 -16.78 15.96 -1.25
CA ARG A 133 -17.42 16.61 -2.41
C ARG A 133 -18.92 16.89 -2.17
N LEU A 134 -19.59 16.04 -1.38
CA LEU A 134 -21.03 16.15 -1.15
C LEU A 134 -21.45 17.22 -0.15
N LYS A 135 -20.55 17.99 0.41
CA LYS A 135 -20.77 19.04 1.43
C LYS A 135 -21.80 18.64 2.52
N GLY A 136 -21.58 18.96 3.75
CA GLY A 136 -22.49 18.64 4.85
C GLY A 136 -23.86 19.33 4.69
N PRO A 137 -25.00 18.60 4.69
CA PRO A 137 -26.31 19.20 4.62
C PRO A 137 -26.61 19.92 5.94
N ARG A 138 -27.04 21.19 5.84
CA ARG A 138 -27.41 22.01 7.01
C ARG A 138 -28.93 21.97 7.28
N THR A 139 -29.71 21.52 6.32
CA THR A 139 -31.19 21.45 6.44
C THR A 139 -31.67 20.06 6.04
N ARG A 140 -32.90 19.73 6.49
CA ARG A 140 -33.58 18.47 6.11
C ARG A 140 -33.72 18.36 4.58
N SER A 141 -34.12 19.44 3.91
CA SER A 141 -34.27 19.46 2.46
C SER A 141 -32.95 19.18 1.74
N ALA A 142 -31.84 19.85 2.15
CA ALA A 142 -30.52 19.60 1.59
C ALA A 142 -30.03 18.16 1.85
N TYR A 143 -30.35 17.59 3.03
CA TYR A 143 -30.05 16.19 3.32
C TYR A 143 -30.80 15.27 2.37
N LEU A 144 -32.12 15.42 2.22
CA LEU A 144 -32.92 14.57 1.34
C LEU A 144 -32.46 14.65 -0.12
N ALA A 145 -32.08 15.85 -0.59
CA ALA A 145 -31.53 16.04 -1.94
C ALA A 145 -30.18 15.33 -2.16
N SER A 146 -29.37 15.21 -1.13
CA SER A 146 -28.03 14.58 -1.21
C SER A 146 -28.00 13.11 -0.77
N PHE A 147 -29.12 12.56 -0.30
CA PHE A 147 -29.17 11.22 0.31
C PHE A 147 -28.68 10.14 -0.65
N THR A 148 -29.25 10.07 -1.85
CA THR A 148 -28.92 9.02 -2.83
C THR A 148 -27.42 9.00 -3.13
N ALA A 149 -26.80 10.17 -3.31
CA ALA A 149 -25.37 10.25 -3.54
C ALA A 149 -24.55 9.80 -2.32
N ARG A 150 -24.97 10.16 -1.10
CA ARG A 150 -24.29 9.72 0.14
C ARG A 150 -24.41 8.23 0.35
N ARG A 151 -25.60 7.69 0.16
CA ARG A 151 -25.84 6.25 0.24
C ARG A 151 -24.99 5.47 -0.76
N LEU A 152 -24.88 5.99 -1.99
CA LEU A 152 -24.05 5.37 -3.03
C LEU A 152 -22.58 5.31 -2.61
N VAL A 153 -22.01 6.39 -2.11
CA VAL A 153 -20.62 6.42 -1.62
C VAL A 153 -20.38 5.38 -0.52
N GLU A 154 -21.30 5.25 0.45
CA GLU A 154 -21.15 4.26 1.52
C GLU A 154 -21.32 2.82 0.99
N ALA A 155 -22.21 2.59 0.04
CA ALA A 155 -22.41 1.29 -0.58
C ALA A 155 -21.21 0.88 -1.45
N GLU A 156 -20.64 1.81 -2.22
CA GLU A 156 -19.42 1.60 -3.01
C GLU A 156 -18.23 1.28 -2.12
N PHE A 157 -18.08 1.99 -0.99
CA PHE A 157 -17.05 1.68 0.00
C PHE A 157 -17.22 0.26 0.57
N ALA A 158 -18.43 -0.10 1.01
CA ALA A 158 -18.71 -1.44 1.54
C ALA A 158 -18.41 -2.53 0.50
N ASN A 159 -18.74 -2.30 -0.77
CA ASN A 159 -18.45 -3.21 -1.86
C ASN A 159 -16.95 -3.29 -2.15
N ALA A 160 -16.24 -2.16 -2.20
CA ALA A 160 -14.80 -2.12 -2.42
C ALA A 160 -14.04 -2.90 -1.33
N VAL A 161 -14.38 -2.69 -0.06
CA VAL A 161 -13.79 -3.45 1.06
C VAL A 161 -14.09 -4.94 0.93
N ARG A 162 -15.32 -5.32 0.57
CA ARG A 162 -15.71 -6.74 0.41
C ARG A 162 -14.94 -7.47 -0.67
N GLN A 163 -14.52 -6.76 -1.72
CA GLN A 163 -13.74 -7.34 -2.82
C GLN A 163 -12.26 -7.53 -2.49
N ILE A 164 -11.77 -6.96 -1.40
CA ILE A 164 -10.39 -7.13 -0.96
C ILE A 164 -10.22 -8.53 -0.37
N VAL A 165 -9.27 -9.30 -0.92
CA VAL A 165 -8.88 -10.59 -0.34
C VAL A 165 -7.96 -10.32 0.85
N PRO A 166 -8.35 -10.70 2.08
CA PRO A 166 -7.52 -10.46 3.26
C PRO A 166 -6.36 -11.47 3.32
N PRO A 167 -5.21 -11.07 3.86
CA PRO A 167 -4.15 -12.00 4.20
C PRO A 167 -4.61 -12.88 5.38
N LYS A 168 -4.00 -14.06 5.54
CA LYS A 168 -4.33 -14.99 6.64
C LYS A 168 -4.23 -14.34 8.02
N LEU A 169 -3.24 -13.47 8.21
CA LEU A 169 -3.07 -12.67 9.42
C LEU A 169 -3.98 -11.44 9.39
N GLY A 170 -4.85 -11.29 10.41
CA GLY A 170 -5.75 -10.14 10.51
C GLY A 170 -7.17 -10.37 9.99
N ILE A 171 -7.51 -11.59 9.58
CA ILE A 171 -8.81 -11.93 9.02
C ILE A 171 -9.99 -11.49 9.94
N ARG A 172 -9.86 -11.60 11.25
CA ARG A 172 -10.89 -11.17 12.20
C ARG A 172 -11.13 -9.65 12.18
N SER A 173 -10.06 -8.85 12.13
CA SER A 173 -10.18 -7.39 12.02
C SER A 173 -10.76 -7.00 10.67
N PHE A 174 -10.40 -7.70 9.61
CA PHE A 174 -10.96 -7.47 8.28
C PHE A 174 -12.47 -7.82 8.22
N GLN A 175 -12.88 -8.92 8.80
CA GLN A 175 -14.31 -9.30 8.92
C GLN A 175 -15.09 -8.22 9.68
N ARG A 176 -14.54 -7.68 10.79
CA ARG A 176 -15.17 -6.58 11.53
C ARG A 176 -15.23 -5.30 10.73
N LEU A 177 -14.18 -4.98 9.97
CA LEU A 177 -14.17 -3.83 9.05
C LEU A 177 -15.29 -3.96 8.01
N THR A 178 -15.39 -5.12 7.36
CA THR A 178 -16.43 -5.40 6.36
C THR A 178 -17.83 -5.32 6.94
N ALA A 179 -18.04 -5.91 8.13
CA ALA A 179 -19.30 -5.84 8.84
C ALA A 179 -19.67 -4.40 9.22
N ALA A 180 -18.71 -3.62 9.71
CA ALA A 180 -18.92 -2.23 10.08
C ALA A 180 -19.24 -1.36 8.85
N ALA A 181 -18.60 -1.60 7.71
CA ALA A 181 -18.91 -0.92 6.45
C ALA A 181 -20.37 -1.20 6.02
N GLN A 182 -20.82 -2.43 6.10
CA GLN A 182 -22.22 -2.78 5.80
C GLN A 182 -23.19 -2.16 6.81
N SER A 183 -22.92 -2.29 8.11
CA SER A 183 -23.76 -1.69 9.17
C SER A 183 -23.91 -0.18 9.01
N ARG A 184 -22.88 0.47 8.44
CA ARG A 184 -22.94 1.89 8.14
C ARG A 184 -23.93 2.22 7.01
N VAL A 185 -23.99 1.42 5.96
CA VAL A 185 -25.00 1.56 4.89
C VAL A 185 -26.40 1.44 5.49
N ASP A 186 -26.62 0.41 6.31
CA ASP A 186 -27.90 0.17 6.95
C ASP A 186 -28.31 1.30 7.93
N ALA A 187 -27.35 1.87 8.65
CA ALA A 187 -27.60 3.01 9.54
C ALA A 187 -27.94 4.29 8.75
N VAL A 188 -27.32 4.51 7.58
CA VAL A 188 -27.67 5.61 6.68
C VAL A 188 -29.08 5.46 6.14
N ASP A 189 -29.50 4.25 5.78
CA ASP A 189 -30.85 3.95 5.33
C ASP A 189 -31.87 4.19 6.43
N ARG A 190 -31.65 3.66 7.65
CA ARG A 190 -32.52 3.93 8.81
C ARG A 190 -32.62 5.41 9.17
N PHE A 191 -31.50 6.15 9.10
CA PHE A 191 -31.52 7.58 9.33
C PHE A 191 -32.41 8.30 8.30
N HIS A 192 -32.32 7.91 7.04
CA HIS A 192 -33.12 8.48 5.97
C HIS A 192 -34.64 8.23 6.20
N GLU A 193 -35.03 7.00 6.49
CA GLU A 193 -36.40 6.62 6.78
C GLU A 193 -36.97 7.41 7.97
N ALA A 194 -36.19 7.54 9.03
CA ALA A 194 -36.61 8.30 10.22
C ALA A 194 -36.77 9.80 9.92
N VAL A 195 -35.89 10.38 9.06
CA VAL A 195 -36.00 11.78 8.60
C VAL A 195 -37.24 11.98 7.72
N LEU A 196 -37.53 11.04 6.83
CA LEU A 196 -38.75 11.07 6.01
C LEU A 196 -40.00 11.02 6.87
N ALA A 197 -40.04 10.10 7.81
CA ALA A 197 -41.15 9.89 8.73
C ALA A 197 -41.25 10.98 9.83
N ARG A 198 -40.33 11.93 9.90
CA ARG A 198 -40.21 12.98 10.94
C ARG A 198 -40.07 12.43 12.37
N LYS A 199 -39.53 11.24 12.50
CA LYS A 199 -39.29 10.55 13.78
C LYS A 199 -37.93 10.97 14.36
N LEU A 200 -37.92 12.07 15.11
CA LEU A 200 -36.67 12.70 15.59
C LEU A 200 -35.85 11.76 16.50
N GLY A 201 -36.49 10.96 17.35
CA GLY A 201 -35.82 10.01 18.24
C GLY A 201 -35.05 8.92 17.46
N GLU A 202 -35.74 8.29 16.49
CA GLU A 202 -35.13 7.28 15.60
C GLU A 202 -34.03 7.86 14.74
N ALA A 203 -34.23 9.08 14.21
CA ALA A 203 -33.18 9.78 13.44
C ALA A 203 -31.93 10.04 14.28
N ARG A 204 -32.06 10.47 15.54
CA ARG A 204 -30.91 10.66 16.44
C ARG A 204 -30.19 9.35 16.73
N ALA A 205 -30.93 8.26 16.98
CA ALA A 205 -30.33 6.95 17.24
C ALA A 205 -29.56 6.44 16.00
N ALA A 206 -30.16 6.48 14.82
CA ALA A 206 -29.50 6.07 13.58
C ALA A 206 -28.28 6.96 13.25
N PHE A 207 -28.32 8.25 13.51
CA PHE A 207 -27.17 9.14 13.36
C PHE A 207 -26.04 8.79 14.33
N ALA A 208 -26.35 8.48 15.58
CA ALA A 208 -25.35 8.02 16.54
C ALA A 208 -24.71 6.70 16.09
N GLU A 209 -25.48 5.82 15.48
CA GLU A 209 -24.99 4.56 14.90
C GLU A 209 -24.06 4.82 13.70
N THR A 210 -24.37 5.77 12.81
CA THR A 210 -23.45 6.13 11.71
C THR A 210 -22.12 6.63 12.24
N ARG A 211 -22.10 7.34 13.35
CA ARG A 211 -20.83 7.78 13.99
C ARG A 211 -20.07 6.62 14.62
N SER A 212 -20.77 5.75 15.35
CA SER A 212 -20.12 4.59 15.99
C SER A 212 -19.52 3.63 14.98
N THR A 213 -20.21 3.36 13.88
CA THR A 213 -19.69 2.52 12.79
C THR A 213 -18.48 3.14 12.11
N SER A 214 -18.41 4.47 11.95
CA SER A 214 -17.20 5.14 11.46
C SER A 214 -16.01 4.92 12.36
N LEU A 215 -16.19 5.02 13.68
CA LEU A 215 -15.11 4.77 14.64
C LEU A 215 -14.64 3.31 14.60
N VAL A 216 -15.56 2.37 14.41
CA VAL A 216 -15.21 0.95 14.24
C VAL A 216 -14.41 0.75 12.97
N ILE A 217 -14.83 1.33 11.84
CA ILE A 217 -14.09 1.28 10.56
C ILE A 217 -12.67 1.79 10.76
N ALA A 218 -12.49 2.99 11.32
CA ALA A 218 -11.17 3.57 11.55
C ALA A 218 -10.30 2.70 12.47
N ARG A 219 -10.86 2.18 13.56
CA ARG A 219 -10.16 1.31 14.51
C ARG A 219 -9.72 -0.01 13.88
N GLU A 220 -10.61 -0.68 13.16
CA GLU A 220 -10.28 -1.98 12.56
C GLU A 220 -9.31 -1.81 11.38
N ALA A 221 -9.42 -0.74 10.59
CA ALA A 221 -8.43 -0.37 9.59
C ALA A 221 -7.04 -0.16 10.22
N HIS A 222 -6.97 0.60 11.31
CA HIS A 222 -5.73 0.82 12.04
C HIS A 222 -5.10 -0.49 12.55
N ARG A 223 -5.90 -1.43 13.07
CA ARG A 223 -5.43 -2.77 13.47
C ARG A 223 -4.85 -3.58 12.31
N LEU A 224 -5.30 -3.31 11.11
CA LEU A 224 -4.78 -3.92 9.89
C LEU A 224 -3.53 -3.21 9.37
N GLY A 225 -3.16 -2.07 9.95
CA GLY A 225 -2.05 -1.23 9.54
C GLY A 225 -2.43 -0.17 8.49
N ALA A 226 -3.74 0.02 8.23
CA ALA A 226 -4.24 0.98 7.26
C ALA A 226 -4.79 2.24 7.94
N THR A 227 -4.77 3.37 7.23
CA THR A 227 -5.33 4.64 7.70
C THR A 227 -6.68 4.90 7.05
N CYS A 228 -7.74 4.99 7.87
CA CYS A 228 -9.07 5.39 7.45
C CYS A 228 -9.50 6.62 8.28
N ALA A 229 -9.89 7.69 7.63
CA ALA A 229 -10.54 8.80 8.32
C ALA A 229 -11.90 8.36 8.88
N ALA A 230 -12.18 8.75 10.13
CA ALA A 230 -13.44 8.45 10.83
C ALA A 230 -14.61 9.34 10.33
#